data_05919e2e092e8b51cda6082917af99dc
#
_entry.id   05919e2e092e8b51cda6082917af99dc
#
_cell.length_a   1.000
_cell.length_b   1.000
_cell.length_c   1.000
_cell.angle_alpha   90.00
_cell.angle_beta   90.00
_cell.angle_gamma   90.00
#
_symmetry.space_group_name_H-M   'P 1'
#
loop_
_entity.id
_entity.type
_entity.pdbx_description
1 polymer ?
#
loop_
_entity_poly.entity_id
_entity_poly.type
_entity_poly.pdbx_seq_one_letter_code
_entity_poly.pdbx_strand_id
1 'polypeptide(L)'
;MTTISRKIDFAVIVTVDRANPNGDPLTGNRPRVTYDGLGEISDVAIKRKIRNRLMQMGEKIFVQSDDNREIGDPHRSLLARAKAEIIVDPKKDEEYRLAACTKWIDVRAFGQVFPIKGEKKGQGTSIGIRGPVSIHNAFSVTKVENRMTSIQITKSVSTAEGKEGDAGKRASDTMGMKHRVDHGVYVFYG
;
A
#
# COMPACT_ATOMS: atom_id res chain seq x y z
N MET A 1 5.94 -1.86 -27.71
CA MET A 1 4.90 -2.18 -26.73
C MET A 1 3.55 -2.04 -27.39
N THR A 2 2.72 -3.07 -27.34
CA THR A 2 1.33 -2.99 -27.81
C THR A 2 0.51 -2.20 -26.77
N THR A 3 -0.08 -1.11 -27.19
CA THR A 3 -1.00 -0.30 -26.37
C THR A 3 -2.39 -0.88 -26.40
N ILE A 4 -3.07 -0.92 -25.28
CA ILE A 4 -4.49 -1.30 -25.20
C ILE A 4 -5.30 -0.20 -25.88
N SER A 5 -6.06 -0.54 -26.91
CA SER A 5 -6.87 0.41 -27.70
C SER A 5 -8.34 0.46 -27.28
N ARG A 6 -8.75 -0.40 -26.35
CA ARG A 6 -10.15 -0.50 -25.88
C ARG A 6 -10.21 -0.39 -24.36
N LYS A 7 -11.32 0.15 -23.87
CA LYS A 7 -11.67 0.07 -22.44
C LYS A 7 -11.87 -1.40 -22.05
N ILE A 8 -11.37 -1.78 -20.89
CA ILE A 8 -11.56 -3.10 -20.30
C ILE A 8 -12.22 -2.88 -18.95
N ASP A 9 -13.37 -3.47 -18.73
CA ASP A 9 -13.99 -3.57 -17.41
C ASP A 9 -13.74 -5.00 -16.92
N PHE A 10 -13.37 -5.13 -15.63
CA PHE A 10 -13.06 -6.43 -15.03
C PHE A 10 -13.65 -6.55 -13.64
N ALA A 11 -13.88 -7.77 -13.20
CA ALA A 11 -14.23 -8.12 -11.85
C ALA A 11 -13.22 -9.15 -11.31
N VAL A 12 -12.81 -8.99 -10.06
CA VAL A 12 -11.91 -9.91 -9.38
C VAL A 12 -12.58 -10.44 -8.13
N ILE A 13 -12.55 -11.75 -7.97
CA ILE A 13 -13.04 -12.47 -6.79
C ILE A 13 -11.83 -12.86 -5.95
N VAL A 14 -11.84 -12.49 -4.67
CA VAL A 14 -10.78 -12.81 -3.71
C VAL A 14 -11.40 -13.61 -2.56
N THR A 15 -10.91 -14.82 -2.34
CA THR A 15 -11.26 -15.60 -1.16
C THR A 15 -10.26 -15.31 -0.04
N VAL A 16 -10.79 -15.09 1.16
CA VAL A 16 -10.02 -14.90 2.39
C VAL A 16 -10.34 -16.07 3.31
N ASP A 17 -9.31 -16.78 3.73
CA ASP A 17 -9.43 -17.86 4.70
C ASP A 17 -8.44 -17.61 5.85
N ARG A 18 -8.96 -17.49 7.07
CA ARG A 18 -8.21 -17.29 8.32
C ARG A 18 -7.14 -16.19 8.23
N ALA A 19 -7.48 -15.08 7.58
CA ALA A 19 -6.56 -13.97 7.32
C ALA A 19 -7.19 -12.61 7.60
N ASN A 20 -6.34 -11.59 7.75
CA ASN A 20 -6.76 -10.20 7.81
C ASN A 20 -6.46 -9.55 6.45
N PRO A 21 -7.45 -9.37 5.57
CA PRO A 21 -7.23 -8.85 4.24
C PRO A 21 -6.89 -7.36 4.23
N ASN A 22 -7.45 -6.59 5.18
CA ASN A 22 -7.19 -5.17 5.36
C ASN A 22 -7.55 -4.75 6.79
N GLY A 23 -6.55 -4.64 7.65
CA GLY A 23 -6.74 -4.18 9.02
C GLY A 23 -7.03 -2.70 9.11
N ASP A 24 -7.84 -2.31 10.07
CA ASP A 24 -8.12 -0.92 10.41
C ASP A 24 -7.25 -0.46 11.58
N PRO A 25 -6.32 0.50 11.35
CA PRO A 25 -5.46 1.01 12.40
C PRO A 25 -6.22 1.65 13.58
N LEU A 26 -7.40 2.23 13.31
CA LEU A 26 -8.20 2.91 14.33
C LEU A 26 -8.91 1.93 15.28
N THR A 27 -9.09 0.68 14.84
CA THR A 27 -9.78 -0.35 15.63
C THR A 27 -8.85 -1.51 16.03
N GLY A 28 -7.59 -1.21 16.31
CA GLY A 28 -6.61 -2.21 16.74
C GLY A 28 -6.25 -3.22 15.66
N ASN A 29 -6.23 -2.81 14.42
CA ASN A 29 -5.93 -3.65 13.25
C ASN A 29 -6.93 -4.80 13.03
N ARG A 30 -8.18 -4.62 13.44
CA ARG A 30 -9.27 -5.55 13.07
C ARG A 30 -9.55 -5.47 11.58
N PRO A 31 -10.00 -6.59 10.94
CA PRO A 31 -10.47 -6.53 9.56
C PRO A 31 -11.53 -5.44 9.38
N ARG A 32 -11.40 -4.63 8.32
CA ARG A 32 -12.39 -3.59 8.03
C ARG A 32 -13.74 -4.17 7.72
N VAL A 33 -14.78 -3.54 8.24
CA VAL A 33 -16.18 -3.85 7.94
C VAL A 33 -16.95 -2.59 7.68
N THR A 34 -17.95 -2.69 6.83
CA THR A 34 -18.95 -1.63 6.62
C THR A 34 -19.93 -1.58 7.78
N TYR A 35 -20.75 -0.52 7.82
CA TYR A 35 -21.85 -0.42 8.81
C TYR A 35 -22.81 -1.63 8.74
N ASP A 36 -23.02 -2.19 7.54
CA ASP A 36 -23.91 -3.35 7.34
C ASP A 36 -23.24 -4.70 7.66
N GLY A 37 -21.99 -4.69 8.15
CA GLY A 37 -21.24 -5.89 8.52
C GLY A 37 -20.58 -6.63 7.36
N LEU A 38 -20.53 -6.04 6.16
CA LEU A 38 -19.75 -6.56 5.04
C LEU A 38 -18.26 -6.27 5.26
N GLY A 39 -17.40 -7.22 4.94
CA GLY A 39 -15.97 -6.99 4.95
C GLY A 39 -15.55 -6.05 3.83
N GLU A 40 -14.57 -5.20 4.10
CA GLU A 40 -14.04 -4.23 3.14
C GLU A 40 -12.53 -4.40 2.97
N ILE A 41 -12.07 -4.36 1.70
CA ILE A 41 -10.67 -4.17 1.36
C ILE A 41 -10.59 -2.88 0.55
N SER A 42 -9.91 -1.87 1.07
CA SER A 42 -9.79 -0.57 0.39
C SER A 42 -9.00 -0.68 -0.91
N ASP A 43 -9.32 0.19 -1.86
CA ASP A 43 -8.61 0.29 -3.14
C ASP A 43 -7.10 0.51 -2.95
N VAL A 44 -6.70 1.30 -1.95
CA VAL A 44 -5.29 1.53 -1.62
C VAL A 44 -4.60 0.26 -1.11
N ALA A 45 -5.30 -0.59 -0.34
CA ALA A 45 -4.77 -1.87 0.11
C ALA A 45 -4.63 -2.86 -1.07
N ILE A 46 -5.60 -2.87 -2.00
CA ILE A 46 -5.53 -3.67 -3.22
C ILE A 46 -4.35 -3.20 -4.09
N LYS A 47 -4.24 -1.90 -4.35
CA LYS A 47 -3.13 -1.31 -5.11
C LYS A 47 -1.76 -1.61 -4.47
N ARG A 48 -1.67 -1.62 -3.12
CA ARG A 48 -0.45 -2.04 -2.41
C ARG A 48 -0.10 -3.49 -2.71
N LYS A 49 -1.07 -4.40 -2.64
CA LYS A 49 -0.86 -5.83 -2.94
C LYS A 49 -0.40 -6.03 -4.39
N ILE A 50 -1.00 -5.30 -5.33
CA ILE A 50 -0.60 -5.33 -6.75
C ILE A 50 0.83 -4.82 -6.93
N ARG A 51 1.20 -3.67 -6.33
CA ARG A 51 2.57 -3.14 -6.39
C ARG A 51 3.59 -4.14 -5.84
N ASN A 52 3.30 -4.74 -4.69
CA ASN A 52 4.18 -5.74 -4.09
C ASN A 52 4.38 -6.95 -5.02
N ARG A 53 3.30 -7.40 -5.66
CA ARG A 53 3.39 -8.52 -6.61
C ARG A 53 4.16 -8.16 -7.87
N LEU A 54 3.91 -6.99 -8.45
CA LEU A 54 4.67 -6.50 -9.61
C LEU A 54 6.17 -6.37 -9.29
N MET A 55 6.52 -5.87 -8.11
CA MET A 55 7.91 -5.79 -7.66
C MET A 55 8.57 -7.18 -7.53
N GLN A 56 7.85 -8.18 -7.00
CA GLN A 56 8.32 -9.57 -6.97
C GLN A 56 8.52 -10.17 -8.38
N MET A 57 7.82 -9.65 -9.38
CA MET A 57 7.97 -10.03 -10.78
C MET A 57 9.11 -9.27 -11.48
N GLY A 58 9.84 -8.41 -10.77
CA GLY A 58 10.97 -7.64 -11.28
C GLY A 58 10.59 -6.29 -11.89
N GLU A 59 9.33 -5.87 -11.77
CA GLU A 59 8.90 -4.56 -12.26
C GLU A 59 9.34 -3.43 -11.33
N LYS A 60 9.69 -2.29 -11.91
CA LYS A 60 10.07 -1.10 -11.15
C LYS A 60 8.84 -0.39 -10.60
N ILE A 61 8.83 -0.21 -9.28
CA ILE A 61 7.73 0.40 -8.52
C ILE A 61 8.22 1.68 -7.85
N PHE A 62 7.47 2.76 -8.05
CA PHE A 62 7.75 4.05 -7.42
C PHE A 62 7.35 4.06 -5.94
N VAL A 63 6.09 3.66 -5.65
CA VAL A 63 5.53 3.70 -4.30
C VAL A 63 5.78 2.37 -3.61
N GLN A 64 6.92 2.26 -2.93
CA GLN A 64 7.29 1.10 -2.13
C GLN A 64 6.96 1.34 -0.65
N SER A 65 6.69 0.26 0.11
CA SER A 65 6.56 0.32 1.57
C SER A 65 7.91 0.04 2.23
N ASP A 66 8.11 0.57 3.44
CA ASP A 66 9.39 0.42 4.14
C ASP A 66 9.71 -1.04 4.52
N ASP A 67 8.68 -1.83 4.80
CA ASP A 67 8.77 -3.25 5.15
C ASP A 67 9.00 -4.18 3.94
N ASN A 68 8.75 -3.68 2.73
CA ASN A 68 8.91 -4.45 1.48
C ASN A 68 9.61 -3.59 0.42
N ARG A 69 10.70 -2.95 0.81
CA ARG A 69 11.52 -2.13 -0.07
C ARG A 69 12.47 -3.01 -0.89
N GLU A 70 12.78 -2.59 -2.11
CA GLU A 70 13.79 -3.24 -2.94
C GLU A 70 15.15 -3.25 -2.20
N ILE A 71 15.82 -4.40 -2.19
CA ILE A 71 17.12 -4.55 -1.52
C ILE A 71 18.11 -3.59 -2.15
N GLY A 72 18.77 -2.78 -1.32
CA GLY A 72 19.77 -1.79 -1.79
C GLY A 72 19.17 -0.46 -2.24
N ASP A 73 17.86 -0.24 -2.12
CA ASP A 73 17.24 1.07 -2.39
C ASP A 73 17.70 2.12 -1.36
N PRO A 74 18.45 3.16 -1.77
CA PRO A 74 18.98 4.17 -0.86
C PRO A 74 17.95 5.25 -0.50
N HIS A 75 16.80 5.29 -1.18
CA HIS A 75 15.87 6.40 -1.10
C HIS A 75 14.88 6.25 0.06
N ARG A 76 14.94 7.16 1.03
CA ARG A 76 14.04 7.17 2.20
C ARG A 76 12.71 7.88 1.95
N SER A 77 12.54 8.57 0.83
CA SER A 77 11.30 9.25 0.47
C SER A 77 11.02 9.17 -1.01
N LEU A 78 9.75 9.25 -1.38
CA LEU A 78 9.32 9.29 -2.79
C LEU A 78 9.94 10.48 -3.55
N LEU A 79 10.06 11.63 -2.88
CA LEU A 79 10.69 12.80 -3.49
C LEU A 79 12.18 12.59 -3.76
N ALA A 80 12.91 11.94 -2.84
CA ALA A 80 14.32 11.62 -3.04
C ALA A 80 14.49 10.64 -4.21
N ARG A 81 13.66 9.60 -4.28
CA ARG A 81 13.64 8.66 -5.40
C ARG A 81 13.35 9.35 -6.72
N ALA A 82 12.31 10.20 -6.78
CA ALA A 82 11.97 10.90 -8.00
C ALA A 82 13.13 11.77 -8.50
N LYS A 83 13.77 12.56 -7.60
CA LYS A 83 14.91 13.43 -7.94
C LYS A 83 16.15 12.66 -8.40
N ALA A 84 16.43 11.50 -7.80
CA ALA A 84 17.61 10.72 -8.13
C ALA A 84 17.40 9.92 -9.42
N GLU A 85 16.20 9.48 -9.70
CA GLU A 85 15.92 8.55 -10.79
C GLU A 85 15.34 9.19 -12.05
N ILE A 86 14.77 10.41 -11.97
CA ILE A 86 14.34 11.19 -13.13
C ILE A 86 15.31 12.33 -13.36
N ILE A 87 16.06 12.24 -14.45
CA ILE A 87 17.11 13.24 -14.83
C ILE A 87 16.52 14.41 -15.64
N VAL A 88 15.22 14.40 -15.90
CA VAL A 88 14.51 15.42 -16.66
C VAL A 88 14.18 16.62 -15.77
N ASP A 89 14.38 17.84 -16.28
CA ASP A 89 13.97 19.06 -15.58
C ASP A 89 12.45 19.04 -15.33
N PRO A 90 12.00 19.17 -14.07
CA PRO A 90 10.57 19.24 -13.76
C PRO A 90 9.80 20.38 -14.45
N LYS A 91 10.49 21.40 -14.98
CA LYS A 91 9.85 22.46 -15.78
C LYS A 91 9.36 21.95 -17.15
N LYS A 92 9.88 20.81 -17.61
CA LYS A 92 9.47 20.13 -18.83
C LYS A 92 8.43 19.06 -18.51
N ASP A 93 7.22 19.48 -18.23
CA ASP A 93 6.15 18.66 -17.68
C ASP A 93 5.90 17.36 -18.48
N GLU A 94 5.75 17.45 -19.80
CA GLU A 94 5.48 16.29 -20.65
C GLU A 94 6.65 15.30 -20.72
N GLU A 95 7.89 15.80 -20.81
CA GLU A 95 9.08 14.95 -20.81
C GLU A 95 9.21 14.23 -19.45
N TYR A 96 8.92 14.93 -18.34
CA TYR A 96 8.96 14.37 -17.00
C TYR A 96 7.90 13.27 -16.80
N ARG A 97 6.66 13.52 -17.27
CA ARG A 97 5.56 12.53 -17.24
C ARG A 97 5.96 11.26 -18.01
N LEU A 98 6.50 11.43 -19.21
CA LEU A 98 6.92 10.32 -20.06
C LEU A 98 8.04 9.51 -19.37
N ALA A 99 9.05 10.18 -18.83
CA ALA A 99 10.15 9.53 -18.13
C ALA A 99 9.66 8.74 -16.90
N ALA A 100 8.78 9.33 -16.08
CA ALA A 100 8.20 8.67 -14.91
C ALA A 100 7.34 7.45 -15.29
N CYS A 101 6.49 7.57 -16.30
CA CYS A 101 5.65 6.48 -16.80
C CYS A 101 6.45 5.36 -17.45
N THR A 102 7.57 5.69 -18.10
CA THR A 102 8.45 4.68 -18.71
C THR A 102 9.18 3.90 -17.64
N LYS A 103 9.60 4.57 -16.57
CA LYS A 103 10.40 3.98 -15.51
C LYS A 103 9.60 3.14 -14.53
N TRP A 104 8.43 3.63 -14.11
CA TRP A 104 7.63 2.99 -13.05
C TRP A 104 6.26 2.56 -13.55
N ILE A 105 6.01 1.25 -13.48
CA ILE A 105 4.74 0.68 -13.96
C ILE A 105 3.55 1.12 -13.10
N ASP A 106 3.74 1.32 -11.80
CA ASP A 106 2.67 1.76 -10.90
C ASP A 106 2.29 3.24 -11.12
N VAL A 107 3.25 4.09 -11.48
CA VAL A 107 2.98 5.47 -11.91
C VAL A 107 2.19 5.49 -13.20
N ARG A 108 2.61 4.70 -14.19
CA ARG A 108 1.90 4.56 -15.47
C ARG A 108 0.50 4.01 -15.31
N ALA A 109 0.31 3.00 -14.44
CA ALA A 109 -0.97 2.32 -14.26
C ALA A 109 -1.95 3.13 -13.40
N PHE A 110 -1.52 3.59 -12.22
CA PHE A 110 -2.39 4.20 -11.21
C PHE A 110 -2.31 5.71 -11.14
N GLY A 111 -1.29 6.29 -11.77
CA GLY A 111 -1.00 7.72 -11.67
C GLY A 111 -0.24 8.09 -10.40
N GLN A 112 0.25 9.33 -10.39
CA GLN A 112 1.00 9.92 -9.27
C GLN A 112 1.01 11.44 -9.37
N VAL A 113 1.09 12.11 -8.23
CA VAL A 113 1.35 13.55 -8.17
C VAL A 113 2.78 13.77 -7.66
N PHE A 114 3.57 14.50 -8.42
CA PHE A 114 4.94 14.88 -8.06
C PHE A 114 4.96 16.34 -7.62
N PRO A 115 5.15 16.62 -6.33
CA PRO A 115 5.28 18.00 -5.85
C PRO A 115 6.64 18.58 -6.26
N ILE A 116 6.63 19.72 -6.93
CA ILE A 116 7.83 20.46 -7.32
C ILE A 116 7.93 21.70 -6.45
N LYS A 117 8.99 21.80 -5.66
CA LYS A 117 9.24 23.00 -4.86
C LYS A 117 9.71 24.11 -5.77
N GLY A 118 9.02 25.25 -5.76
CA GLY A 118 9.51 26.50 -6.36
C GLY A 118 10.67 27.09 -5.55
N GLU A 119 11.43 27.99 -6.16
CA GLU A 119 12.58 28.68 -5.53
C GLU A 119 12.12 29.60 -4.39
N LYS A 120 10.90 30.13 -4.45
CA LYS A 120 10.30 30.98 -3.41
C LYS A 120 9.11 30.27 -2.73
N LYS A 121 8.92 30.59 -1.46
CA LYS A 121 7.77 30.09 -0.67
C LYS A 121 6.46 30.48 -1.36
N GLY A 122 5.62 29.50 -1.70
CA GLY A 122 4.35 29.69 -2.40
C GLY A 122 4.39 29.52 -3.93
N GLN A 123 5.54 29.30 -4.54
CA GLN A 123 5.70 29.07 -5.99
C GLN A 123 5.82 27.58 -6.37
N GLY A 124 5.45 26.67 -5.48
CA GLY A 124 5.45 25.24 -5.79
C GLY A 124 4.39 24.91 -6.84
N THR A 125 4.77 24.11 -7.82
CA THR A 125 3.86 23.47 -8.78
C THR A 125 3.82 21.97 -8.54
N SER A 126 2.90 21.27 -9.18
CA SER A 126 2.87 19.82 -9.14
C SER A 126 2.63 19.24 -10.52
N ILE A 127 3.35 18.18 -10.84
CA ILE A 127 3.09 17.39 -12.04
C ILE A 127 2.14 16.25 -11.67
N GLY A 128 0.92 16.29 -12.19
CA GLY A 128 -0.07 15.23 -12.00
C GLY A 128 -0.06 14.25 -13.17
N ILE A 129 0.08 12.97 -12.89
CA ILE A 129 -0.07 11.88 -13.85
C ILE A 129 -1.33 11.13 -13.49
N ARG A 130 -2.26 11.02 -14.44
CA ARG A 130 -3.46 10.20 -14.28
C ARG A 130 -3.23 8.86 -14.97
N GLY A 131 -3.33 7.77 -14.21
CA GLY A 131 -3.23 6.43 -14.76
C GLY A 131 -4.54 5.92 -15.34
N PRO A 132 -4.50 5.01 -16.31
CA PRO A 132 -5.69 4.43 -16.94
C PRO A 132 -6.38 3.36 -16.09
N VAL A 133 -5.75 2.87 -15.02
CA VAL A 133 -6.27 1.78 -14.18
C VAL A 133 -7.01 2.32 -12.98
N SER A 134 -8.31 2.13 -12.93
CA SER A 134 -9.16 2.40 -11.76
C SER A 134 -9.48 1.09 -11.06
N ILE A 135 -9.45 1.10 -9.72
CA ILE A 135 -9.81 -0.03 -8.88
C ILE A 135 -10.72 0.49 -7.77
N HIS A 136 -11.85 -0.18 -7.57
CA HIS A 136 -12.79 0.11 -6.50
C HIS A 136 -12.43 -0.68 -5.22
N ASN A 137 -13.03 -0.31 -4.09
CA ASN A 137 -12.96 -1.11 -2.89
C ASN A 137 -13.57 -2.49 -3.14
N ALA A 138 -13.01 -3.51 -2.53
CA ALA A 138 -13.62 -4.84 -2.50
C ALA A 138 -14.58 -4.95 -1.32
N PHE A 139 -15.74 -5.52 -1.55
CA PHE A 139 -16.71 -5.83 -0.52
C PHE A 139 -16.98 -7.34 -0.49
N SER A 140 -17.21 -7.86 0.71
CA SER A 140 -17.58 -9.27 0.84
C SER A 140 -19.02 -9.50 0.35
N VAL A 141 -19.23 -10.66 -0.27
CA VAL A 141 -20.54 -11.07 -0.79
C VAL A 141 -21.55 -11.34 0.36
N THR A 142 -21.03 -11.74 1.52
CA THR A 142 -21.84 -11.99 2.72
C THR A 142 -21.22 -11.26 3.91
N LYS A 143 -22.02 -11.00 4.94
CA LYS A 143 -21.54 -10.42 6.19
C LYS A 143 -20.43 -11.27 6.80
N VAL A 144 -19.33 -10.62 7.19
CA VAL A 144 -18.18 -11.27 7.84
C VAL A 144 -18.06 -10.91 9.32
N GLU A 145 -18.85 -9.98 9.81
CA GLU A 145 -18.80 -9.49 11.19
C GLU A 145 -18.88 -10.66 12.19
N ASN A 146 -19.78 -11.60 11.99
CA ASN A 146 -19.95 -12.80 12.84
C ASN A 146 -18.96 -13.93 12.55
N ARG A 147 -18.01 -13.70 11.64
CA ARG A 147 -16.98 -14.66 11.23
C ARG A 147 -15.56 -14.14 11.51
N MET A 148 -15.44 -13.21 12.46
CA MET A 148 -14.15 -12.67 12.87
C MET A 148 -13.69 -13.33 14.17
N THR A 149 -12.48 -13.84 14.16
CA THR A 149 -11.82 -14.43 15.32
C THR A 149 -10.71 -13.50 15.80
N SER A 150 -10.66 -13.28 17.12
CA SER A 150 -9.58 -12.58 17.79
C SER A 150 -8.79 -13.56 18.63
N ILE A 151 -7.49 -13.65 18.39
CA ILE A 151 -6.58 -14.52 19.15
C ILE A 151 -5.56 -13.66 19.86
N GLN A 152 -5.28 -14.02 21.10
CA GLN A 152 -4.17 -13.45 21.84
C GLN A 152 -2.88 -14.12 21.41
N ILE A 153 -1.86 -13.32 21.19
CA ILE A 153 -0.52 -13.78 20.82
C ILE A 153 0.52 -13.15 21.71
N THR A 154 1.60 -13.85 21.93
CA THR A 154 2.82 -13.27 22.52
C THR A 154 3.58 -12.55 21.39
N LYS A 155 3.86 -11.26 21.58
CA LYS A 155 4.75 -10.51 20.68
C LYS A 155 6.19 -10.85 21.03
N SER A 156 7.10 -10.64 20.06
CA SER A 156 8.53 -10.76 20.28
C SER A 156 9.00 -9.86 21.45
N VAL A 157 10.03 -10.32 22.13
CA VAL A 157 10.68 -9.59 23.24
C VAL A 157 11.04 -8.16 22.81
N SER A 158 10.77 -7.20 23.69
CA SER A 158 11.19 -5.81 23.48
C SER A 158 12.71 -5.74 23.33
N THR A 159 13.18 -5.17 22.24
CA THR A 159 14.60 -4.87 22.00
C THR A 159 15.03 -3.53 22.59
N ALA A 160 14.16 -2.88 23.39
CA ALA A 160 14.52 -1.65 24.07
C ALA A 160 15.64 -1.95 25.08
N GLU A 161 16.79 -1.29 24.93
CA GLU A 161 17.86 -1.29 25.91
C GLU A 161 17.32 -0.68 27.21
N GLY A 162 17.11 -1.52 28.20
CA GLY A 162 16.83 -1.06 29.57
C GLY A 162 18.06 -0.34 30.09
N LYS A 163 17.88 0.80 30.77
CA LYS A 163 18.96 1.45 31.53
C LYS A 163 19.62 0.42 32.45
N GLU A 164 20.96 0.39 32.48
CA GLU A 164 21.73 -0.41 33.40
C GLU A 164 21.21 -0.18 34.83
N GLY A 165 20.69 -1.21 35.46
CA GLY A 165 20.12 -1.17 36.79
C GLY A 165 18.75 -1.83 36.95
N ASP A 166 18.00 -2.08 35.90
CA ASP A 166 16.65 -2.65 35.99
C ASP A 166 16.58 -4.09 35.45
N ALA A 167 17.61 -4.88 35.75
CA ALA A 167 17.72 -6.29 35.29
C ALA A 167 16.65 -7.23 35.86
N GLY A 168 15.79 -6.75 36.77
CA GLY A 168 14.77 -7.55 37.45
C GLY A 168 13.34 -7.38 36.95
N LYS A 169 13.05 -6.46 36.01
CA LYS A 169 11.68 -6.13 35.58
C LYS A 169 11.47 -6.22 34.06
N ARG A 170 12.17 -7.09 33.40
CA ARG A 170 11.80 -7.39 32.01
C ARG A 170 10.52 -8.23 32.04
N ALA A 171 9.38 -7.60 31.72
CA ALA A 171 8.21 -8.35 31.30
C ALA A 171 8.63 -9.12 30.04
N SER A 172 8.85 -10.42 30.19
CA SER A 172 9.35 -11.30 29.11
C SER A 172 8.38 -11.39 27.94
N ASP A 173 7.11 -11.05 28.16
CA ASP A 173 6.05 -11.29 27.20
C ASP A 173 5.18 -10.05 26.98
N THR A 174 5.34 -9.41 25.82
CA THR A 174 4.40 -8.40 25.39
C THR A 174 3.23 -9.09 24.68
N MET A 175 2.08 -9.10 25.32
CA MET A 175 0.85 -9.65 24.75
C MET A 175 0.28 -8.75 23.67
N GLY A 176 -0.27 -9.34 22.63
CA GLY A 176 -0.94 -8.64 21.54
C GLY A 176 -2.17 -9.41 21.08
N MET A 177 -3.04 -8.72 20.35
CA MET A 177 -4.21 -9.32 19.72
C MET A 177 -3.98 -9.42 18.22
N LYS A 178 -4.34 -10.56 17.63
CA LYS A 178 -4.39 -10.76 16.18
C LYS A 178 -5.83 -11.04 15.78
N HIS A 179 -6.31 -10.28 14.83
CA HIS A 179 -7.68 -10.39 14.33
C HIS A 179 -7.67 -10.92 12.90
N ARG A 180 -8.63 -11.76 12.57
CA ARG A 180 -8.77 -12.36 11.25
C ARG A 180 -10.24 -12.58 10.89
N VAL A 181 -10.53 -12.62 9.61
CA VAL A 181 -11.76 -13.17 9.05
C VAL A 181 -11.53 -14.67 8.91
N ASP A 182 -12.45 -15.50 9.42
CA ASP A 182 -12.31 -16.95 9.31
C ASP A 182 -12.55 -17.42 7.88
N HIS A 183 -13.59 -16.88 7.21
CA HIS A 183 -13.80 -17.06 5.79
C HIS A 183 -14.63 -15.91 5.21
N GLY A 184 -14.26 -15.43 4.01
CA GLY A 184 -15.01 -14.43 3.26
C GLY A 184 -14.66 -14.45 1.77
N VAL A 185 -15.66 -14.16 0.95
CA VAL A 185 -15.50 -13.98 -0.49
C VAL A 185 -15.71 -12.50 -0.79
N TYR A 186 -14.72 -11.84 -1.36
CA TYR A 186 -14.73 -10.42 -1.68
C TYR A 186 -14.72 -10.22 -3.18
N VAL A 187 -15.41 -9.19 -3.64
CA VAL A 187 -15.45 -8.82 -5.06
C VAL A 187 -15.07 -7.36 -5.20
N PHE A 188 -14.22 -7.05 -6.16
CA PHE A 188 -13.96 -5.68 -6.61
C PHE A 188 -13.96 -5.57 -8.13
N TYR A 189 -14.12 -4.34 -8.59
CA TYR A 189 -14.22 -4.00 -10.00
C TYR A 189 -13.15 -2.98 -10.38
N GLY A 190 -12.84 -2.91 -11.65
CA GLY A 190 -11.94 -1.93 -12.22
C GLY A 190 -12.10 -1.76 -13.70
#